data_4361fc25eed47af31deb9e810e950fa1
#
_entry.id   4361fc25eed47af31deb9e810e950fa1
#
_cell.length_a   1.000
_cell.length_b   1.000
_cell.length_c   1.000
_cell.angle_alpha   90.00
_cell.angle_beta   90.00
_cell.angle_gamma   90.00
#
_symmetry.space_group_name_H-M   'P 1'
#
loop_
_entity.id
_entity.type
_entity.pdbx_description
1 polymer ?
#
loop_
_entity_poly.entity_id
_entity_poly.type
_entity_poly.pdbx_seq_one_letter_code
_entity_poly.pdbx_strand_id
1 'polypeptide(L)'
;MSLSPPPHRVREDRLVSYFLSGDAMRSRNVSDVVLSGRVDVPVPPARLVADWEREVSSRLALEPGDVEPLPLARARARWPDYRQCVQAVSDWTRGLGLHELLASSEVALMACRGASYHHDGAQYGGAAFCNLFLCEDKELDVHFPSTGERIPLARGTVLLFDTGQPHAVIRRSSSGFDASHFAPGQDCTQVFLSWELPIEDAHVGRALRIAFDIDAPTASQLDEEQVQVNGEPASVCRESGRWRSAG
;
A
#
# COMPACT_ATOMS: atom_id res chain seq x y z
N MET A 1 -27.43 42.29 21.09
CA MET A 1 -26.77 41.72 19.88
C MET A 1 -25.74 40.75 20.39
N SER A 2 -26.04 39.45 20.29
CA SER A 2 -25.14 38.39 20.71
C SER A 2 -24.25 38.04 19.50
N LEU A 3 -22.97 38.29 19.62
CA LEU A 3 -21.97 37.89 18.61
C LEU A 3 -21.69 36.38 18.77
N SER A 4 -22.11 35.58 17.80
CA SER A 4 -21.69 34.18 17.73
C SER A 4 -20.19 34.09 17.60
N PRO A 5 -19.51 33.19 18.33
CA PRO A 5 -18.07 32.99 18.17
C PRO A 5 -17.78 32.51 16.73
N PRO A 6 -16.61 32.90 16.16
CA PRO A 6 -16.22 32.44 14.84
C PRO A 6 -16.08 30.91 14.82
N PRO A 7 -16.39 30.25 13.69
CA PRO A 7 -16.24 28.80 13.57
C PRO A 7 -14.79 28.42 13.86
N HIS A 8 -14.57 27.48 14.79
CA HIS A 8 -13.28 26.88 15.01
C HIS A 8 -12.77 26.33 13.67
N ARG A 9 -11.70 26.93 13.12
CA ARG A 9 -10.93 26.29 12.07
C ARG A 9 -10.44 24.98 12.68
N VAL A 10 -10.93 23.86 12.15
CA VAL A 10 -10.30 22.55 12.36
C VAL A 10 -8.87 22.74 11.83
N ARG A 11 -7.89 22.70 12.72
CA ARG A 11 -6.47 22.64 12.33
C ARG A 11 -6.34 21.32 11.56
N GLU A 12 -6.07 21.39 10.28
CA GLU A 12 -5.66 20.19 9.53
C GLU A 12 -4.38 19.70 10.20
N ASP A 13 -4.38 18.44 10.61
CA ASP A 13 -3.20 17.84 11.24
C ASP A 13 -2.07 17.84 10.21
N ARG A 14 -0.92 18.37 10.62
CA ARG A 14 0.28 18.39 9.78
C ARG A 14 0.93 17.02 9.83
N LEU A 15 0.77 16.26 8.75
CA LEU A 15 1.32 14.92 8.60
C LEU A 15 2.63 15.00 7.79
N VAL A 16 3.73 14.56 8.38
CA VAL A 16 5.08 14.56 7.78
C VAL A 16 5.67 13.17 7.88
N SER A 17 6.19 12.68 6.76
CA SER A 17 7.00 11.46 6.71
C SER A 17 8.48 11.83 6.59
N TYR A 18 9.31 11.20 7.39
CA TYR A 18 10.77 11.31 7.36
C TYR A 18 11.35 10.00 6.84
N PHE A 19 12.22 10.08 5.85
CA PHE A 19 12.76 8.93 5.14
C PHE A 19 14.23 9.12 4.80
N LEU A 20 14.95 8.02 4.65
CA LEU A 20 16.36 8.02 4.23
C LEU A 20 16.46 8.18 2.71
N SER A 21 17.27 9.15 2.28
CA SER A 21 17.69 9.35 0.90
C SER A 21 19.22 9.31 0.85
N GLY A 22 19.78 8.18 0.44
CA GLY A 22 21.19 7.91 0.65
C GLY A 22 21.55 7.91 2.14
N ASP A 23 22.51 8.76 2.53
CA ASP A 23 22.94 8.91 3.93
C ASP A 23 22.23 10.06 4.68
N ALA A 24 21.25 10.69 4.07
CA ALA A 24 20.56 11.85 4.65
C ALA A 24 19.10 11.57 4.94
N MET A 25 18.64 12.02 6.10
CA MET A 25 17.20 12.03 6.40
C MET A 25 16.54 13.23 5.72
N ARG A 26 15.45 12.98 5.01
CA ARG A 26 14.63 14.00 4.34
C ARG A 26 13.19 13.96 4.86
N SER A 27 12.45 15.02 4.59
CA SER A 27 11.04 15.14 4.97
C SER A 27 10.15 15.31 3.74
N ARG A 28 8.91 14.79 3.83
CA ARG A 28 7.89 14.94 2.80
C ARG A 28 6.48 14.94 3.39
N ASN A 29 5.50 15.44 2.64
CA ASN A 29 4.11 15.16 3.01
C ASN A 29 3.78 13.68 2.76
N VAL A 30 2.82 13.16 3.51
CA VAL A 30 2.14 11.92 3.13
C VAL A 30 1.06 12.28 2.11
N SER A 31 1.05 11.57 0.99
CA SER A 31 0.05 11.78 -0.05
C SER A 31 -1.25 11.03 0.26
N ASP A 32 -2.37 11.63 -0.08
CA ASP A 32 -3.70 11.01 -0.09
C ASP A 32 -4.14 10.54 -1.48
N VAL A 33 -3.27 10.70 -2.47
CA VAL A 33 -3.55 10.29 -3.85
C VAL A 33 -3.43 8.77 -3.97
N VAL A 34 -4.48 8.14 -4.48
CA VAL A 34 -4.51 6.74 -4.88
C VAL A 34 -4.82 6.68 -6.37
N LEU A 35 -3.93 6.07 -7.14
CA LEU A 35 -4.17 5.80 -8.55
C LEU A 35 -4.56 4.33 -8.68
N SER A 36 -5.70 4.06 -9.29
CA SER A 36 -6.20 2.70 -9.47
C SER A 36 -6.65 2.45 -10.90
N GLY A 37 -6.61 1.20 -11.30
CA GLY A 37 -7.05 0.78 -12.62
C GLY A 37 -7.33 -0.71 -12.69
N ARG A 38 -7.74 -1.15 -13.86
CA ARG A 38 -7.88 -2.56 -14.19
C ARG A 38 -7.12 -2.86 -15.48
N VAL A 39 -6.27 -3.86 -15.42
CA VAL A 39 -5.50 -4.35 -16.56
C VAL A 39 -5.88 -5.79 -16.87
N ASP A 40 -5.76 -6.17 -18.12
CA ASP A 40 -6.00 -7.55 -18.54
C ASP A 40 -4.74 -8.37 -18.27
N VAL A 41 -4.88 -9.42 -17.46
CA VAL A 41 -3.78 -10.30 -17.09
C VAL A 41 -4.21 -11.77 -17.20
N PRO A 42 -3.28 -12.66 -17.61
CA PRO A 42 -3.58 -14.07 -17.75
C PRO A 42 -3.95 -14.71 -16.41
N VAL A 43 -4.76 -15.75 -16.48
CA VAL A 43 -5.10 -16.56 -15.30
C VAL A 43 -3.87 -17.36 -14.87
N PRO A 44 -3.47 -17.30 -13.57
CA PRO A 44 -2.42 -18.17 -13.07
C PRO A 44 -2.79 -19.66 -13.25
N PRO A 45 -1.83 -20.52 -13.63
CA PRO A 45 -2.09 -21.95 -13.74
C PRO A 45 -2.64 -22.55 -12.44
N ALA A 46 -3.64 -23.42 -12.51
CA ALA A 46 -4.27 -24.01 -11.32
C ALA A 46 -3.26 -24.69 -10.36
N ARG A 47 -2.20 -25.29 -10.91
CA ARG A 47 -1.12 -25.89 -10.09
C ARG A 47 -0.34 -24.82 -9.29
N LEU A 48 -0.16 -23.63 -9.86
CA LEU A 48 0.53 -22.53 -9.16
C LEU A 48 -0.37 -21.97 -8.07
N VAL A 49 -1.66 -21.81 -8.32
CA VAL A 49 -2.64 -21.38 -7.31
C VAL A 49 -2.66 -22.38 -6.13
N ALA A 50 -2.71 -23.68 -6.40
CA ALA A 50 -2.65 -24.71 -5.38
C ALA A 50 -1.31 -24.71 -4.61
N ASP A 51 -0.20 -24.35 -5.25
CA ASP A 51 1.09 -24.16 -4.56
C ASP A 51 1.06 -22.94 -3.62
N TRP A 52 0.46 -21.82 -4.02
CA TRP A 52 0.27 -20.66 -3.16
C TRP A 52 -0.62 -20.95 -1.96
N GLU A 53 -1.75 -21.61 -2.17
CA GLU A 53 -2.66 -22.03 -1.10
C GLU A 53 -1.95 -22.89 -0.06
N ARG A 54 -1.15 -23.86 -0.52
CA ARG A 54 -0.36 -24.72 0.36
C ARG A 54 0.72 -23.95 1.09
N GLU A 55 1.43 -23.06 0.44
CA GLU A 55 2.46 -22.21 1.05
C GLU A 55 1.85 -21.34 2.16
N VAL A 56 0.73 -20.68 1.86
CA VAL A 56 0.00 -19.82 2.80
C VAL A 56 -0.54 -20.61 4.00
N SER A 57 -1.17 -21.77 3.76
CA SER A 57 -1.84 -22.50 4.83
C SER A 57 -0.88 -23.34 5.70
N SER A 58 0.20 -23.88 5.11
CA SER A 58 1.04 -24.87 5.79
C SER A 58 2.39 -24.34 6.23
N ARG A 59 3.01 -23.46 5.44
CA ARG A 59 4.36 -22.97 5.72
C ARG A 59 4.34 -21.60 6.39
N LEU A 60 3.54 -20.68 5.89
CA LEU A 60 3.42 -19.34 6.48
C LEU A 60 2.42 -19.31 7.63
N ALA A 61 1.44 -20.25 7.65
CA ALA A 61 0.34 -20.27 8.61
C ALA A 61 -0.32 -18.90 8.75
N LEU A 62 -0.58 -18.24 7.59
CA LEU A 62 -0.98 -16.86 7.49
C LEU A 62 -2.23 -16.55 8.32
N GLU A 63 -2.10 -15.71 9.32
CA GLU A 63 -3.18 -15.28 10.19
C GLU A 63 -3.98 -14.11 9.59
N PRO A 64 -5.19 -13.82 10.10
CA PRO A 64 -5.93 -12.63 9.70
C PRO A 64 -5.15 -11.35 9.98
N GLY A 65 -4.88 -10.59 8.93
CA GLY A 65 -4.12 -9.33 9.01
C GLY A 65 -2.68 -9.42 8.55
N ASP A 66 -2.18 -10.63 8.26
CA ASP A 66 -0.81 -10.83 7.79
C ASP A 66 -0.65 -10.57 6.29
N VAL A 67 0.51 -10.02 5.95
CA VAL A 67 0.99 -9.84 4.58
C VAL A 67 2.41 -10.40 4.51
N GLU A 68 2.62 -11.46 3.72
CA GLU A 68 3.87 -12.21 3.70
C GLU A 68 4.38 -12.49 2.29
N PRO A 69 5.70 -12.53 2.07
CA PRO A 69 6.28 -12.82 0.77
C PRO A 69 6.14 -14.29 0.37
N LEU A 70 5.82 -14.52 -0.90
CA LEU A 70 5.82 -15.82 -1.55
C LEU A 70 7.05 -15.98 -2.47
N PRO A 71 7.49 -17.23 -2.77
CA PRO A 71 8.63 -17.47 -3.65
C PRO A 71 8.38 -17.04 -5.10
N LEU A 72 8.72 -15.80 -5.45
CA LEU A 72 8.55 -15.24 -6.81
C LEU A 72 9.28 -16.05 -7.88
N ALA A 73 10.48 -16.57 -7.58
CA ALA A 73 11.25 -17.38 -8.54
C ALA A 73 10.47 -18.62 -9.00
N ARG A 74 9.68 -19.24 -8.10
CA ARG A 74 8.83 -20.38 -8.42
C ARG A 74 7.68 -19.97 -9.36
N ALA A 75 7.06 -18.82 -9.11
CA ALA A 75 6.01 -18.28 -9.98
C ALA A 75 6.56 -18.01 -11.40
N ARG A 76 7.70 -17.35 -11.52
CA ARG A 76 8.39 -17.07 -12.79
C ARG A 76 8.71 -18.35 -13.59
N ALA A 77 9.16 -19.41 -12.89
CA ALA A 77 9.52 -20.68 -13.53
C ALA A 77 8.30 -21.49 -14.00
N ARG A 78 7.17 -21.38 -13.31
CA ARG A 78 5.97 -22.21 -13.55
C ARG A 78 4.86 -21.50 -14.31
N TRP A 79 4.97 -20.21 -14.52
CA TRP A 79 3.98 -19.38 -15.20
C TRP A 79 4.64 -18.54 -16.30
N PRO A 80 4.78 -19.08 -17.53
CA PRO A 80 5.36 -18.35 -18.65
C PRO A 80 4.69 -16.99 -18.92
N ASP A 81 3.38 -16.90 -18.69
CA ASP A 81 2.60 -15.69 -18.92
C ASP A 81 2.80 -14.62 -17.85
N TYR A 82 3.57 -14.90 -16.78
CA TYR A 82 3.97 -13.89 -15.77
C TYR A 82 4.47 -12.59 -16.42
N ARG A 83 5.20 -12.68 -17.53
CA ARG A 83 5.72 -11.51 -18.25
C ARG A 83 4.62 -10.60 -18.79
N GLN A 84 3.46 -11.18 -19.14
CA GLN A 84 2.30 -10.40 -19.59
C GLN A 84 1.71 -9.57 -18.43
N CYS A 85 1.73 -10.09 -17.21
CA CYS A 85 1.34 -9.32 -16.02
C CYS A 85 2.25 -8.10 -15.83
N VAL A 86 3.57 -8.29 -15.90
CA VAL A 86 4.54 -7.19 -15.78
C VAL A 86 4.33 -6.17 -16.90
N GLN A 87 4.13 -6.63 -18.14
CA GLN A 87 3.89 -5.76 -19.29
C GLN A 87 2.60 -4.95 -19.13
N ALA A 88 1.51 -5.58 -18.66
CA ALA A 88 0.24 -4.91 -18.45
C ALA A 88 0.34 -3.77 -17.44
N VAL A 89 1.07 -3.99 -16.33
CA VAL A 89 1.33 -2.92 -15.34
C VAL A 89 2.24 -1.85 -15.92
N SER A 90 3.27 -2.22 -16.69
CA SER A 90 4.16 -1.27 -17.35
C SER A 90 3.41 -0.35 -18.33
N ASP A 91 2.45 -0.91 -19.08
CA ASP A 91 1.64 -0.13 -20.01
C ASP A 91 0.66 0.79 -19.27
N TRP A 92 0.09 0.33 -18.15
CA TRP A 92 -0.76 1.14 -17.29
C TRP A 92 0.01 2.31 -16.67
N THR A 93 1.18 2.04 -16.05
CA THR A 93 2.03 3.10 -15.47
C THR A 93 2.53 4.08 -16.52
N ARG A 94 2.86 3.60 -17.73
CA ARG A 94 3.21 4.48 -18.86
C ARG A 94 2.05 5.41 -19.22
N GLY A 95 0.82 4.92 -19.19
CA GLY A 95 -0.40 5.72 -19.38
C GLY A 95 -0.57 6.83 -18.33
N LEU A 96 -0.01 6.66 -17.13
CA LEU A 96 0.05 7.66 -16.08
C LEU A 96 1.26 8.61 -16.19
N GLY A 97 2.11 8.45 -17.22
CA GLY A 97 3.34 9.22 -17.39
C GLY A 97 4.54 8.69 -16.60
N LEU A 98 4.43 7.49 -16.01
CA LEU A 98 5.48 6.82 -15.24
C LEU A 98 6.26 5.86 -16.17
N HIS A 99 7.18 6.41 -16.95
CA HIS A 99 7.92 5.64 -17.95
C HIS A 99 9.05 4.82 -17.32
N GLU A 100 9.18 3.55 -17.74
CA GLU A 100 10.32 2.63 -17.47
C GLU A 100 10.63 2.32 -15.99
N LEU A 101 9.88 2.86 -15.04
CA LEU A 101 10.14 2.71 -13.60
C LEU A 101 10.09 1.26 -13.11
N LEU A 102 9.13 0.46 -13.62
CA LEU A 102 8.98 -0.92 -13.18
C LEU A 102 10.15 -1.82 -13.59
N ALA A 103 10.88 -1.48 -14.67
CA ALA A 103 12.01 -2.27 -15.13
C ALA A 103 13.21 -2.20 -14.19
N SER A 104 13.36 -1.08 -13.48
CA SER A 104 14.42 -0.83 -12.50
C SER A 104 13.99 -1.06 -11.04
N SER A 105 12.70 -1.31 -10.80
CA SER A 105 12.16 -1.48 -9.45
C SER A 105 12.17 -2.95 -9.03
N GLU A 106 12.41 -3.17 -7.75
CA GLU A 106 12.27 -4.50 -7.16
C GLU A 106 10.79 -4.92 -7.18
N VAL A 107 10.57 -6.21 -7.41
CA VAL A 107 9.23 -6.79 -7.39
C VAL A 107 9.19 -7.97 -6.45
N ALA A 108 8.20 -7.99 -5.58
CA ALA A 108 7.87 -9.11 -4.70
C ALA A 108 6.54 -9.76 -5.12
N LEU A 109 6.40 -11.05 -4.84
CA LEU A 109 5.11 -11.73 -4.85
C LEU A 109 4.66 -11.85 -3.40
N MET A 110 3.48 -11.34 -3.10
CA MET A 110 2.97 -11.24 -1.74
C MET A 110 1.66 -12.03 -1.59
N ALA A 111 1.40 -12.52 -0.39
CA ALA A 111 0.11 -13.05 0.03
C ALA A 111 -0.43 -12.21 1.19
N CYS A 112 -1.73 -11.90 1.14
CA CYS A 112 -2.42 -11.12 2.16
C CYS A 112 -3.71 -11.83 2.57
N ARG A 113 -3.91 -12.03 3.88
CA ARG A 113 -5.17 -12.57 4.42
C ARG A 113 -5.92 -11.49 5.19
N GLY A 114 -6.44 -10.47 4.47
CA GLY A 114 -6.82 -9.23 5.09
C GLY A 114 -5.61 -8.45 5.60
N ALA A 115 -5.80 -7.19 5.92
CA ALA A 115 -4.80 -6.38 6.63
C ALA A 115 -5.53 -5.39 7.53
N SER A 116 -5.17 -5.33 8.82
CA SER A 116 -5.64 -4.28 9.70
C SER A 116 -5.09 -2.94 9.21
N TYR A 117 -5.71 -1.83 9.62
CA TYR A 117 -5.18 -0.52 9.21
C TYR A 117 -3.75 -0.33 9.71
N HIS A 118 -2.88 0.05 8.80
CA HIS A 118 -1.47 0.35 9.01
C HIS A 118 -0.98 1.35 7.96
N HIS A 119 0.25 1.79 8.10
CA HIS A 119 1.05 2.43 7.06
C HIS A 119 2.44 1.78 7.05
N ASP A 120 3.10 1.85 5.90
CA ASP A 120 4.44 1.28 5.72
C ASP A 120 5.53 2.35 5.72
N GLY A 121 5.16 3.61 5.91
CA GLY A 121 6.06 4.77 5.80
C GLY A 121 7.21 4.81 6.81
N ALA A 122 7.17 4.02 7.89
CA ALA A 122 8.28 3.87 8.82
C ALA A 122 9.36 2.88 8.34
N GLN A 123 9.07 2.10 7.30
CA GLN A 123 9.99 1.11 6.72
C GLN A 123 10.26 1.37 5.24
N TYR A 124 9.30 1.96 4.55
CA TYR A 124 9.32 2.24 3.12
C TYR A 124 9.05 3.73 2.83
N GLY A 125 9.53 4.60 3.70
CA GLY A 125 9.27 6.04 3.61
C GLY A 125 9.72 6.68 2.30
N GLY A 126 10.74 6.13 1.66
CA GLY A 126 11.26 6.55 0.35
C GLY A 126 10.57 5.91 -0.86
N ALA A 127 9.51 5.11 -0.67
CA ALA A 127 8.84 4.39 -1.75
C ALA A 127 7.35 4.66 -1.85
N ALA A 128 6.80 4.38 -3.03
CA ALA A 128 5.38 4.18 -3.28
C ALA A 128 5.17 2.72 -3.71
N PHE A 129 4.06 2.10 -3.32
CA PHE A 129 3.73 0.75 -3.75
C PHE A 129 2.87 0.77 -5.00
N CYS A 130 3.30 -0.03 -6.00
CA CYS A 130 2.50 -0.38 -7.16
C CYS A 130 2.12 -1.87 -7.06
N ASN A 131 0.85 -2.17 -6.82
CA ASN A 131 0.36 -3.52 -6.57
C ASN A 131 -0.54 -4.01 -7.69
N LEU A 132 -0.33 -5.24 -8.18
CA LEU A 132 -1.19 -5.93 -9.13
C LEU A 132 -1.76 -7.21 -8.50
N PHE A 133 -3.08 -7.28 -8.36
CA PHE A 133 -3.78 -8.45 -7.80
C PHE A 133 -3.99 -9.55 -8.84
N LEU A 134 -3.74 -10.80 -8.42
CA LEU A 134 -3.72 -11.98 -9.29
C LEU A 134 -4.85 -12.98 -9.02
N CYS A 135 -5.59 -12.81 -7.92
CA CYS A 135 -6.70 -13.68 -7.55
C CYS A 135 -8.02 -13.20 -8.10
N GLU A 136 -8.99 -14.10 -8.20
CA GLU A 136 -10.39 -13.75 -8.45
C GLU A 136 -10.94 -12.86 -7.35
N ASP A 137 -12.08 -12.21 -7.61
CA ASP A 137 -12.79 -11.42 -6.62
C ASP A 137 -13.25 -12.30 -5.45
N LYS A 138 -12.76 -11.99 -4.26
CA LYS A 138 -13.09 -12.68 -3.00
C LYS A 138 -13.88 -11.78 -2.05
N GLU A 139 -14.54 -10.77 -2.59
CA GLU A 139 -15.31 -9.76 -1.85
C GLU A 139 -14.44 -8.98 -0.84
N LEU A 140 -13.20 -8.70 -1.22
CA LEU A 140 -12.26 -7.88 -0.46
C LEU A 140 -12.02 -6.56 -1.18
N ASP A 141 -11.82 -5.51 -0.39
CA ASP A 141 -11.43 -4.20 -0.87
C ASP A 141 -10.17 -3.72 -0.15
N VAL A 142 -9.30 -2.98 -0.84
CA VAL A 142 -8.39 -2.06 -0.16
C VAL A 142 -9.18 -0.81 0.21
N HIS A 143 -9.07 -0.39 1.46
CA HIS A 143 -9.71 0.80 1.98
C HIS A 143 -8.68 1.82 2.46
N PHE A 144 -8.80 3.06 1.99
CA PHE A 144 -7.99 4.21 2.36
C PHE A 144 -8.84 5.16 3.23
N PRO A 145 -8.69 5.12 4.56
CA PRO A 145 -9.61 5.82 5.48
C PRO A 145 -9.52 7.34 5.40
N SER A 146 -8.39 7.91 4.96
CA SER A 146 -8.21 9.35 4.80
C SER A 146 -9.11 9.95 3.70
N THR A 147 -9.33 9.21 2.62
CA THR A 147 -10.18 9.62 1.48
C THR A 147 -11.54 8.94 1.50
N GLY A 148 -11.68 7.84 2.25
CA GLY A 148 -12.86 6.96 2.21
C GLY A 148 -12.91 6.10 0.95
N GLU A 149 -11.84 6.09 0.14
CA GLU A 149 -11.79 5.32 -1.10
C GLU A 149 -11.71 3.82 -0.81
N ARG A 150 -12.47 3.03 -1.59
CA ARG A 150 -12.52 1.57 -1.51
C ARG A 150 -12.36 0.99 -2.91
N ILE A 151 -11.37 0.15 -3.07
CA ILE A 151 -11.02 -0.44 -4.36
C ILE A 151 -11.17 -1.95 -4.28
N PRO A 152 -12.11 -2.54 -5.07
CA PRO A 152 -12.32 -3.98 -5.11
C PRO A 152 -11.08 -4.74 -5.56
N LEU A 153 -10.69 -5.77 -4.81
CA LEU A 153 -9.57 -6.64 -5.13
C LEU A 153 -10.02 -7.82 -5.97
N ALA A 154 -9.64 -7.78 -7.23
CA ALA A 154 -9.85 -8.87 -8.17
C ALA A 154 -8.66 -8.97 -9.12
N ARG A 155 -8.53 -10.07 -9.84
CA ARG A 155 -7.49 -10.24 -10.85
C ARG A 155 -7.47 -9.06 -11.83
N GLY A 156 -6.28 -8.49 -12.02
CA GLY A 156 -6.06 -7.33 -12.86
C GLY A 156 -6.32 -5.98 -12.19
N THR A 157 -6.81 -5.93 -10.94
CA THR A 157 -6.82 -4.68 -10.19
C THR A 157 -5.38 -4.23 -9.96
N VAL A 158 -5.07 -2.99 -10.32
CA VAL A 158 -3.75 -2.36 -10.11
C VAL A 158 -3.92 -1.09 -9.31
N LEU A 159 -3.00 -0.87 -8.36
CA LEU A 159 -2.98 0.28 -7.44
C LEU A 159 -1.58 0.90 -7.43
N LEU A 160 -1.52 2.23 -7.30
CA LEU A 160 -0.31 2.96 -6.96
C LEU A 160 -0.66 3.98 -5.87
N PHE A 161 0.04 3.91 -4.73
CA PHE A 161 -0.22 4.77 -3.57
C PHE A 161 1.04 4.98 -2.73
N ASP A 162 1.00 5.99 -1.88
CA ASP A 162 2.07 6.33 -0.95
C ASP A 162 2.11 5.34 0.23
N THR A 163 3.27 4.77 0.52
CA THR A 163 3.48 3.85 1.66
C THR A 163 3.17 4.48 3.01
N GLY A 164 3.28 5.81 3.13
CA GLY A 164 2.88 6.56 4.32
C GLY A 164 1.38 6.66 4.51
N GLN A 165 0.56 6.37 3.48
CA GLN A 165 -0.89 6.49 3.57
C GLN A 165 -1.50 5.31 4.32
N PRO A 166 -2.35 5.57 5.35
CA PRO A 166 -3.08 4.50 6.04
C PRO A 166 -3.98 3.72 5.08
N HIS A 167 -3.89 2.39 5.16
CA HIS A 167 -4.73 1.51 4.36
C HIS A 167 -5.02 0.19 5.09
N ALA A 168 -6.00 -0.55 4.60
CA ALA A 168 -6.39 -1.86 5.10
C ALA A 168 -6.95 -2.72 3.97
N VAL A 169 -6.90 -4.05 4.14
CA VAL A 169 -7.65 -4.99 3.30
C VAL A 169 -8.79 -5.56 4.13
N ILE A 170 -10.02 -5.22 3.74
CA ILE A 170 -11.23 -5.51 4.50
C ILE A 170 -12.28 -6.22 3.64
N ARG A 171 -13.25 -6.86 4.27
CA ARG A 171 -14.44 -7.36 3.56
C ARG A 171 -15.22 -6.21 2.94
N ARG A 172 -15.69 -6.39 1.72
CA ARG A 172 -16.48 -5.39 0.98
C ARG A 172 -17.74 -4.98 1.72
N SER A 173 -18.36 -5.91 2.44
CA SER A 173 -19.56 -5.67 3.26
C SER A 173 -19.29 -5.04 4.62
N SER A 174 -18.02 -4.91 5.04
CA SER A 174 -17.63 -4.38 6.34
C SER A 174 -17.28 -2.89 6.26
N SER A 175 -17.46 -2.16 7.36
CA SER A 175 -17.02 -0.76 7.49
C SER A 175 -15.55 -0.61 7.92
N GLY A 176 -14.89 -1.69 8.34
CA GLY A 176 -13.51 -1.70 8.82
C GLY A 176 -12.94 -3.11 8.90
N PHE A 177 -11.72 -3.23 9.39
CA PHE A 177 -11.08 -4.51 9.59
C PHE A 177 -11.66 -5.23 10.82
N ASP A 178 -12.01 -6.50 10.63
CA ASP A 178 -12.41 -7.42 11.69
C ASP A 178 -11.80 -8.79 11.38
N ALA A 179 -10.93 -9.29 12.26
CA ALA A 179 -10.25 -10.56 12.09
C ALA A 179 -11.21 -11.76 11.96
N SER A 180 -12.41 -11.67 12.54
CA SER A 180 -13.44 -12.72 12.44
C SER A 180 -13.96 -12.93 11.01
N HIS A 181 -13.82 -11.92 10.15
CA HIS A 181 -14.16 -11.99 8.73
C HIS A 181 -13.18 -12.84 7.89
N PHE A 182 -12.07 -13.27 8.49
CA PHE A 182 -11.00 -14.03 7.85
C PHE A 182 -10.79 -15.39 8.54
N ALA A 183 -11.86 -16.01 9.02
CA ALA A 183 -11.81 -17.28 9.74
C ALA A 183 -11.13 -18.41 8.93
N PRO A 184 -10.49 -19.39 9.62
CA PRO A 184 -9.91 -20.56 8.96
C PRO A 184 -10.92 -21.27 8.03
N GLY A 185 -10.44 -21.70 6.85
CA GLY A 185 -11.29 -22.37 5.85
C GLY A 185 -12.05 -21.45 4.90
N GLN A 186 -12.05 -20.13 5.13
CA GLN A 186 -12.57 -19.17 4.16
C GLN A 186 -11.52 -18.84 3.11
N ASP A 187 -11.92 -18.83 1.83
CA ASP A 187 -11.08 -18.36 0.74
C ASP A 187 -11.07 -16.82 0.69
N CYS A 188 -10.16 -16.24 1.44
CA CYS A 188 -10.00 -14.78 1.57
C CYS A 188 -8.54 -14.32 1.40
N THR A 189 -7.64 -15.21 0.97
CA THR A 189 -6.25 -14.82 0.71
C THR A 189 -6.13 -14.22 -0.68
N GLN A 190 -5.59 -13.02 -0.78
CA GLN A 190 -5.18 -12.39 -2.03
C GLN A 190 -3.69 -12.65 -2.28
N VAL A 191 -3.33 -12.87 -3.54
CA VAL A 191 -1.95 -12.92 -4.00
C VAL A 191 -1.74 -11.80 -5.01
N PHE A 192 -0.66 -11.05 -4.86
CA PHE A 192 -0.38 -9.89 -5.69
C PHE A 192 1.12 -9.70 -5.93
N LEU A 193 1.45 -9.01 -7.01
CA LEU A 193 2.79 -8.48 -7.25
C LEU A 193 2.85 -7.08 -6.67
N SER A 194 3.95 -6.77 -5.98
CA SER A 194 4.23 -5.45 -5.41
C SER A 194 5.56 -4.94 -5.95
N TRP A 195 5.58 -3.74 -6.49
CA TRP A 195 6.78 -2.99 -6.88
C TRP A 195 6.98 -1.82 -5.93
N GLU A 196 8.22 -1.59 -5.55
CA GLU A 196 8.65 -0.42 -4.80
C GLU A 196 9.14 0.64 -5.80
N LEU A 197 8.40 1.73 -5.94
CA LEU A 197 8.75 2.83 -6.82
C LEU A 197 9.38 3.96 -6.01
N PRO A 198 10.59 4.44 -6.37
CA PRO A 198 11.21 5.52 -5.63
C PRO A 198 10.40 6.80 -5.78
N ILE A 199 9.96 7.38 -4.65
CA ILE A 199 9.17 8.63 -4.66
C ILE A 199 9.97 9.84 -5.13
N GLU A 200 11.31 9.78 -5.03
CA GLU A 200 12.21 10.83 -5.50
C GLU A 200 12.29 10.89 -7.03
N ASP A 201 11.79 9.85 -7.74
CA ASP A 201 11.56 9.99 -9.17
C ASP A 201 10.53 11.10 -9.42
N ALA A 202 10.89 12.05 -10.28
CA ALA A 202 10.09 13.24 -10.52
C ALA A 202 8.68 12.95 -11.08
N HIS A 203 8.50 11.81 -11.76
CA HIS A 203 7.20 11.39 -12.28
C HIS A 203 6.34 10.78 -11.15
N VAL A 204 6.93 9.93 -10.29
CA VAL A 204 6.24 9.34 -9.13
C VAL A 204 5.84 10.43 -8.15
N GLY A 205 6.77 11.29 -7.73
CA GLY A 205 6.51 12.38 -6.81
C GLY A 205 5.40 13.31 -7.33
N ARG A 206 5.41 13.62 -8.62
CA ARG A 206 4.37 14.44 -9.25
C ARG A 206 3.01 13.74 -9.31
N ALA A 207 2.99 12.46 -9.71
CA ALA A 207 1.75 11.68 -9.83
C ALA A 207 1.05 11.55 -8.48
N LEU A 208 1.81 11.35 -7.41
CA LEU A 208 1.33 11.25 -6.03
C LEU A 208 1.28 12.59 -5.29
N ARG A 209 1.61 13.72 -5.94
CA ARG A 209 1.62 15.07 -5.33
C ARG A 209 2.49 15.15 -4.08
N ILE A 210 3.65 14.51 -4.11
CA ILE A 210 4.60 14.54 -3.00
C ILE A 210 5.46 15.80 -3.08
N ALA A 211 5.51 16.56 -1.98
CA ALA A 211 6.39 17.69 -1.78
C ALA A 211 7.49 17.29 -0.80
N PHE A 212 8.75 17.54 -1.16
CA PHE A 212 9.91 17.18 -0.36
C PHE A 212 10.40 18.36 0.48
N ASP A 213 11.23 18.04 1.49
CA ASP A 213 11.95 18.96 2.35
C ASP A 213 11.04 19.97 3.06
N ILE A 214 9.82 19.52 3.41
CA ILE A 214 8.80 20.35 4.07
C ILE A 214 9.12 20.64 5.55
N ASP A 215 10.07 19.88 6.14
CA ASP A 215 10.57 20.05 7.50
C ASP A 215 12.05 19.59 7.62
N ALA A 216 12.93 20.24 6.88
CA ALA A 216 14.35 19.93 6.87
C ALA A 216 15.05 20.08 8.24
N PRO A 217 14.68 21.07 9.10
CA PRO A 217 15.29 21.19 10.45
C PRO A 217 15.03 19.98 11.33
N THR A 218 13.82 19.44 11.34
CA THR A 218 13.50 18.22 12.11
C THR A 218 14.17 17.01 11.46
N ALA A 219 14.11 16.87 10.14
CA ALA A 219 14.74 15.76 9.42
C ALA A 219 16.22 15.61 9.79
N SER A 220 16.98 16.72 9.87
CA SER A 220 18.41 16.68 10.21
C SER A 220 18.74 16.21 11.63
N GLN A 221 17.75 16.00 12.48
CA GLN A 221 17.89 15.56 13.88
C GLN A 221 17.45 14.11 14.08
N LEU A 222 16.87 13.49 13.06
CA LEU A 222 16.35 12.13 13.11
C LEU A 222 17.36 11.15 12.51
N ASP A 223 17.44 9.97 13.10
CA ASP A 223 18.28 8.85 12.69
C ASP A 223 17.48 7.63 12.21
N GLU A 224 16.14 7.67 12.37
CA GLU A 224 15.25 6.60 11.95
C GLU A 224 14.07 7.16 11.12
N GLU A 225 13.63 6.39 10.12
CA GLU A 225 12.43 6.71 9.35
C GLU A 225 11.19 6.68 10.24
N GLN A 226 10.32 7.67 10.08
CA GLN A 226 9.08 7.76 10.86
C GLN A 226 8.04 8.66 10.20
N VAL A 227 6.81 8.53 10.66
CA VAL A 227 5.73 9.47 10.35
C VAL A 227 5.36 10.24 11.60
N GLN A 228 5.20 11.55 11.48
CA GLN A 228 4.79 12.43 12.58
C GLN A 228 3.48 13.15 12.26
N VAL A 229 2.64 13.32 13.27
CA VAL A 229 1.46 14.18 13.25
C VAL A 229 1.71 15.35 14.21
N ASN A 230 1.66 16.57 13.69
CA ASN A 230 1.90 17.81 14.48
C ASN A 230 3.25 17.84 15.23
N GLY A 231 4.28 17.16 14.69
CA GLY A 231 5.63 17.11 15.28
C GLY A 231 5.84 15.98 16.29
N GLU A 232 4.87 15.11 16.51
CA GLU A 232 4.98 13.94 17.38
C GLU A 232 4.91 12.64 16.58
N PRO A 233 5.71 11.60 16.92
CA PRO A 233 5.61 10.30 16.28
C PRO A 233 4.17 9.79 16.28
N ALA A 234 3.73 9.22 15.18
CA ALA A 234 2.36 8.80 15.00
C ALA A 234 2.24 7.33 14.62
N SER A 235 1.14 6.73 14.99
CA SER A 235 0.73 5.39 14.61
C SER A 235 -0.68 5.39 14.06
N VAL A 236 -1.06 4.31 13.38
CA VAL A 236 -2.42 4.14 12.84
C VAL A 236 -3.23 3.26 13.77
N CYS A 237 -4.45 3.68 14.09
CA CYS A 237 -5.40 2.84 14.79
C CYS A 237 -5.80 1.64 13.92
N ARG A 238 -5.51 0.43 14.34
CA ARG A 238 -5.75 -0.81 13.60
C ARG A 238 -7.20 -1.07 13.23
N GLU A 239 -8.15 -0.49 13.97
CA GLU A 239 -9.58 -0.69 13.76
C GLU A 239 -10.20 0.36 12.83
N SER A 240 -9.74 1.61 12.90
CA SER A 240 -10.36 2.74 12.22
C SER A 240 -9.49 3.40 11.13
N GLY A 241 -8.20 3.12 11.11
CA GLY A 241 -7.25 3.76 10.20
C GLY A 241 -6.92 5.23 10.53
N ARG A 242 -7.42 5.73 11.66
CA ARG A 242 -7.13 7.11 12.08
C ARG A 242 -5.74 7.20 12.67
N TRP A 243 -5.07 8.31 12.38
CA TRP A 243 -3.82 8.65 13.03
C TRP A 243 -3.99 8.85 14.53
N ARG A 244 -3.00 8.42 15.29
CA ARG A 244 -2.88 8.62 16.74
C ARG A 244 -1.48 9.13 17.04
N SER A 245 -1.34 10.21 17.78
CA SER A 245 -0.05 10.57 18.38
C SER A 245 0.37 9.46 19.35
N ALA A 246 1.65 9.10 19.34
CA ALA A 246 2.22 8.26 20.38
C ALA A 246 2.24 9.13 21.65
N GLY A 247 1.24 8.94 22.52
CA GLY A 247 1.15 9.60 23.82
C GLY A 247 2.12 9.00 24.84
#